data_e6af4eec96347397a97fd42c068f241c
#
_entry.id   e6af4eec96347397a97fd42c068f241c
#
_cell.length_a   1.000
_cell.length_b   1.000
_cell.length_c   1.000
_cell.angle_alpha   90.00
_cell.angle_beta   90.00
_cell.angle_gamma   90.00
#
_symmetry.space_group_name_H-M   'P 1'
#
loop_
_entity.id
_entity.type
_entity.pdbx_description
1 polymer ?
#
loop_
_entity_poly.entity_id
_entity_poly.type
_entity_poly.pdbx_seq_one_letter_code
_entity_poly.pdbx_strand_id
1 'polypeptide(L)'
;MLLVDGEVGILAAMKAGRADVAVHTVFSVQEHVEISGGQFEQADATKMPKEVMNVVGIGFRKTDSDFKATFNQAMAKVKGGDKWMSSTAEYGYTAAQLPPPDFTTAYACANK
;
A
#
# COMPACT_ATOMS: atom_id res chain seq x y z
N MET A 1 18.95 -3.91 -9.30
CA MET A 1 17.89 -3.08 -8.69
C MET A 1 18.43 -1.67 -8.54
N LEU A 2 17.70 -0.65 -9.02
CA LEU A 2 18.06 0.76 -8.89
C LEU A 2 17.38 1.33 -7.65
N LEU A 3 18.14 1.94 -6.75
CA LEU A 3 17.62 2.69 -5.61
C LEU A 3 17.59 4.18 -5.98
N VAL A 4 16.46 4.83 -5.69
CA VAL A 4 16.23 6.25 -5.97
C VAL A 4 15.57 6.92 -4.76
N ASP A 5 15.75 8.24 -4.66
CA ASP A 5 15.17 9.00 -3.56
C ASP A 5 13.70 9.34 -3.85
N GLY A 6 12.80 8.65 -3.16
CA GLY A 6 11.37 8.92 -3.15
C GLY A 6 10.66 8.68 -4.50
N GLU A 7 9.39 9.01 -4.53
CA GLU A 7 8.50 8.77 -5.68
C GLU A 7 8.88 9.56 -6.92
N VAL A 8 9.32 10.80 -6.75
CA VAL A 8 9.79 11.65 -7.87
C VAL A 8 11.00 11.02 -8.57
N GLY A 9 11.91 10.43 -7.80
CA GLY A 9 13.06 9.71 -8.33
C GLY A 9 12.68 8.47 -9.13
N ILE A 10 11.63 7.76 -8.74
CA ILE A 10 11.09 6.59 -9.46
C ILE A 10 10.62 7.02 -10.85
N LEU A 11 9.75 8.01 -10.93
CA LEU A 11 9.24 8.54 -12.20
C LEU A 11 10.35 9.06 -13.12
N ALA A 12 11.30 9.81 -12.54
CA ALA A 12 12.44 10.33 -13.30
C ALA A 12 13.31 9.20 -13.87
N ALA A 13 13.55 8.14 -13.10
CA ALA A 13 14.32 6.99 -13.56
C ALA A 13 13.63 6.24 -14.72
N MET A 14 12.32 6.04 -14.63
CA MET A 14 11.53 5.41 -15.70
C MET A 14 11.49 6.28 -16.95
N LYS A 15 11.20 7.57 -16.83
CA LYS A 15 11.20 8.52 -17.96
C LYS A 15 12.55 8.61 -18.67
N ALA A 16 13.64 8.48 -17.91
CA ALA A 16 15.00 8.48 -18.45
C ALA A 16 15.45 7.12 -19.02
N GLY A 17 14.59 6.09 -19.04
CA GLY A 17 14.94 4.75 -19.48
C GLY A 17 15.98 4.04 -18.60
N ARG A 18 16.16 4.47 -17.35
CA ARG A 18 17.08 3.87 -16.39
C ARG A 18 16.46 2.70 -15.63
N ALA A 19 15.15 2.55 -15.72
CA ALA A 19 14.39 1.42 -15.19
C ALA A 19 13.20 1.15 -16.14
N ASP A 20 12.96 -0.12 -16.42
CA ASP A 20 11.86 -0.57 -17.27
C ASP A 20 10.58 -0.82 -16.46
N VAL A 21 10.73 -1.09 -15.15
CA VAL A 21 9.65 -1.41 -14.23
C VAL A 21 9.90 -0.74 -12.87
N ALA A 22 8.84 -0.22 -12.27
CA ALA A 22 8.85 0.24 -10.88
C ALA A 22 7.84 -0.58 -10.05
N VAL A 23 8.23 -0.90 -8.80
CA VAL A 23 7.36 -1.59 -7.85
C VAL A 23 7.07 -0.63 -6.70
N HIS A 24 5.79 -0.35 -6.49
CA HIS A 24 5.33 0.56 -5.45
C HIS A 24 3.96 0.13 -4.93
N THR A 25 3.37 0.89 -3.99
CA THR A 25 1.98 0.63 -3.57
C THR A 25 1.02 0.85 -4.73
N VAL A 26 -0.10 0.15 -4.74
CA VAL A 26 -1.09 0.26 -5.82
C VAL A 26 -1.55 1.71 -6.05
N PHE A 27 -1.72 2.48 -4.98
CA PHE A 27 -2.16 3.87 -5.06
C PHE A 27 -1.10 4.78 -5.69
N SER A 28 0.16 4.64 -5.29
CA SER A 28 1.26 5.38 -5.92
C SER A 28 1.44 5.01 -7.39
N VAL A 29 1.25 3.73 -7.75
CA VAL A 29 1.30 3.30 -9.15
C VAL A 29 0.18 3.95 -9.95
N GLN A 30 -1.05 3.98 -9.44
CA GLN A 30 -2.19 4.64 -10.09
C GLN A 30 -1.92 6.13 -10.33
N GLU A 31 -1.45 6.84 -9.31
CA GLU A 31 -1.05 8.25 -9.43
C GLU A 31 0.05 8.44 -10.48
N HIS A 32 1.09 7.59 -10.46
CA HIS A 32 2.19 7.67 -11.43
C HIS A 32 1.71 7.45 -12.87
N VAL A 33 0.79 6.52 -13.09
CA VAL A 33 0.18 6.29 -14.41
C VAL A 33 -0.58 7.54 -14.85
N GLU A 34 -1.41 8.11 -13.98
CA GLU A 34 -2.21 9.29 -14.27
C GLU A 34 -1.33 10.51 -14.64
N ILE A 35 -0.35 10.84 -13.80
CA ILE A 35 0.55 11.98 -14.05
C ILE A 35 1.59 11.74 -15.15
N SER A 36 1.73 10.51 -15.63
CA SER A 36 2.63 10.19 -16.75
C SER A 36 2.12 10.70 -18.10
N GLY A 37 0.82 11.03 -18.20
CA GLY A 37 0.20 11.40 -19.46
C GLY A 37 0.16 10.25 -20.48
N GLY A 38 -0.01 9.01 -20.01
CA GLY A 38 -0.10 7.81 -20.83
C GLY A 38 1.26 7.18 -21.23
N GLN A 39 2.36 7.64 -20.63
CA GLN A 39 3.69 7.06 -20.89
C GLN A 39 3.92 5.73 -20.14
N PHE A 40 3.17 5.51 -19.06
CA PHE A 40 3.26 4.31 -18.23
C PHE A 40 1.90 3.64 -18.12
N GLU A 41 1.92 2.36 -17.84
CA GLU A 41 0.74 1.57 -17.53
C GLU A 41 0.94 0.77 -16.25
N GLN A 42 -0.15 0.43 -15.59
CA GLN A 42 -0.12 -0.45 -14.44
C GLN A 42 -0.19 -1.91 -14.88
N ALA A 43 0.78 -2.72 -14.46
CA ALA A 43 0.73 -4.16 -14.63
C ALA A 43 -0.35 -4.79 -13.73
N ASP A 44 -0.84 -5.97 -14.14
CA ASP A 44 -1.80 -6.73 -13.35
C ASP A 44 -1.17 -7.26 -12.05
N ALA A 45 -1.49 -6.60 -10.94
CA ALA A 45 -0.96 -6.93 -9.62
C ALA A 45 -1.34 -8.35 -9.16
N THR A 46 -2.39 -8.97 -9.71
CA THR A 46 -2.80 -10.34 -9.34
C THR A 46 -1.79 -11.39 -9.81
N LYS A 47 -0.93 -11.02 -10.74
CA LYS A 47 0.16 -11.87 -11.26
C LYS A 47 1.47 -11.72 -10.49
N MET A 48 1.50 -10.81 -9.51
CA MET A 48 2.67 -10.63 -8.66
C MET A 48 2.81 -11.81 -7.69
N PRO A 49 4.05 -12.26 -7.41
CA PRO A 49 4.29 -13.26 -6.37
C PRO A 49 3.76 -12.76 -5.03
N LYS A 50 3.13 -13.66 -4.25
CA LYS A 50 2.57 -13.30 -2.93
C LYS A 50 3.62 -12.75 -1.95
N GLU A 51 4.86 -13.16 -2.12
CA GLU A 51 6.01 -12.74 -1.31
C GLU A 51 6.35 -11.25 -1.44
N VAL A 52 5.94 -10.61 -2.54
CA VAL A 52 6.12 -9.16 -2.75
C VAL A 52 4.89 -8.34 -2.39
N MET A 53 3.77 -9.02 -2.06
CA MET A 53 2.57 -8.34 -1.60
C MET A 53 2.69 -8.02 -0.12
N ASN A 54 2.55 -6.75 0.22
CA ASN A 54 2.66 -6.26 1.58
C ASN A 54 1.38 -5.59 2.05
N VAL A 55 1.19 -5.57 3.36
CA VAL A 55 0.16 -4.78 4.02
C VAL A 55 0.80 -3.60 4.74
N VAL A 56 0.11 -2.49 4.77
CA VAL A 56 0.52 -1.31 5.52
C VAL A 56 0.12 -1.46 6.97
N GLY A 57 1.03 -1.14 7.88
CA GLY A 57 0.81 -1.11 9.32
C GLY A 57 1.10 0.26 9.91
N ILE A 58 0.54 0.52 11.08
CA ILE A 58 0.80 1.72 11.88
C ILE A 58 1.76 1.37 13.01
N GLY A 59 2.87 2.08 13.08
CA GLY A 59 3.88 1.89 14.11
C GLY A 59 3.56 2.67 15.39
N PHE A 60 3.81 2.05 16.54
CA PHE A 60 3.70 2.66 17.87
C PHE A 60 5.01 2.48 18.63
N ARG A 61 5.33 3.41 19.55
CA ARG A 61 6.42 3.20 20.49
C ARG A 61 6.09 1.99 21.38
N LYS A 62 7.10 1.25 21.79
CA LYS A 62 6.91 0.07 22.67
C LYS A 62 6.25 0.42 24.01
N THR A 63 6.45 1.64 24.48
CA THR A 63 5.86 2.19 25.71
C THR A 63 4.39 2.58 25.59
N ASP A 64 3.86 2.69 24.37
CA ASP A 64 2.51 3.21 24.11
C ASP A 64 1.48 2.06 23.98
N SER A 65 1.60 1.03 24.81
CA SER A 65 0.74 -0.16 24.78
C SER A 65 -0.75 0.15 24.88
N ASP A 66 -1.11 1.05 25.82
CA ASP A 66 -2.50 1.43 26.08
C ASP A 66 -3.09 2.23 24.91
N PHE A 67 -2.29 3.17 24.37
CA PHE A 67 -2.69 3.92 23.19
C PHE A 67 -2.88 3.00 21.99
N LYS A 68 -1.96 2.06 21.73
CA LYS A 68 -2.08 1.05 20.69
C LYS A 68 -3.35 0.21 20.86
N ALA A 69 -3.66 -0.23 22.08
CA ALA A 69 -4.86 -1.01 22.35
C ALA A 69 -6.14 -0.22 22.03
N THR A 70 -6.22 1.03 22.51
CA THR A 70 -7.35 1.93 22.25
C THR A 70 -7.50 2.22 20.76
N PHE A 71 -6.41 2.50 20.07
CA PHE A 71 -6.40 2.71 18.62
C PHE A 71 -6.91 1.49 17.86
N ASN A 72 -6.42 0.29 18.18
CA ASN A 72 -6.87 -0.95 17.53
C ASN A 72 -8.36 -1.22 17.75
N GLN A 73 -8.89 -0.94 18.95
CA GLN A 73 -10.33 -1.04 19.22
C GLN A 73 -11.14 -0.06 18.37
N ALA A 74 -10.68 1.17 18.22
CA ALA A 74 -11.33 2.16 17.36
C ALA A 74 -11.29 1.73 15.89
N MET A 75 -10.13 1.29 15.40
CA MET A 75 -9.97 0.79 14.03
C MET A 75 -10.84 -0.42 13.72
N ALA A 76 -11.00 -1.35 14.67
CA ALA A 76 -11.87 -2.51 14.50
C ALA A 76 -13.35 -2.14 14.29
N LYS A 77 -13.79 -0.97 14.80
CA LYS A 77 -15.16 -0.48 14.63
C LYS A 77 -15.40 0.24 13.31
N VAL A 78 -14.37 0.77 12.67
CA VAL A 78 -14.52 1.64 11.49
C VAL A 78 -13.98 1.02 10.21
N LYS A 79 -12.89 0.22 10.31
CA LYS A 79 -12.22 -0.34 9.15
C LYS A 79 -13.13 -1.28 8.35
N GLY A 80 -13.31 -0.98 7.07
CA GLY A 80 -14.14 -1.76 6.16
C GLY A 80 -15.63 -1.52 6.28
N GLY A 81 -16.10 -0.65 7.19
CA GLY A 81 -17.50 -0.22 7.24
C GLY A 81 -17.85 0.79 6.14
N ASP A 82 -19.15 1.05 5.94
CA ASP A 82 -19.65 1.90 4.84
C ASP A 82 -18.98 3.29 4.80
N LYS A 83 -18.83 3.92 5.96
CA LYS A 83 -18.20 5.24 6.06
C LYS A 83 -16.72 5.20 5.68
N TRP A 84 -16.01 4.13 6.06
CA TRP A 84 -14.62 3.92 5.65
C TRP A 84 -14.55 3.75 4.13
N MET A 85 -15.35 2.86 3.57
CA MET A 85 -15.35 2.57 2.15
C MET A 85 -15.72 3.80 1.32
N SER A 86 -16.74 4.55 1.72
CA SER A 86 -17.16 5.76 0.99
C SER A 86 -16.13 6.88 1.03
N SER A 87 -15.44 7.07 2.17
CA SER A 87 -14.41 8.13 2.31
C SER A 87 -13.09 7.80 1.62
N THR A 88 -12.85 6.54 1.29
CA THR A 88 -11.62 6.10 0.63
C THR A 88 -11.80 5.75 -0.85
N ALA A 89 -13.05 5.68 -1.31
CA ALA A 89 -13.37 5.32 -2.70
C ALA A 89 -12.77 6.30 -3.73
N GLU A 90 -12.72 7.58 -3.41
CA GLU A 90 -12.12 8.61 -4.28
C GLU A 90 -10.62 8.39 -4.54
N TYR A 91 -9.95 7.66 -3.63
CA TYR A 91 -8.54 7.28 -3.76
C TYR A 91 -8.36 5.88 -4.38
N GLY A 92 -9.41 5.32 -4.98
CA GLY A 92 -9.37 3.99 -5.60
C GLY A 92 -9.37 2.81 -4.62
N TYR A 93 -9.67 3.06 -3.32
CA TYR A 93 -9.74 2.00 -2.32
C TYR A 93 -11.01 1.16 -2.49
N THR A 94 -10.86 -0.15 -2.51
CA THR A 94 -11.94 -1.13 -2.60
C THR A 94 -11.80 -2.21 -1.53
N ALA A 95 -12.76 -3.10 -1.41
CA ALA A 95 -12.67 -4.23 -0.49
C ALA A 95 -11.47 -5.16 -0.77
N ALA A 96 -10.92 -5.15 -1.99
CA ALA A 96 -9.75 -5.93 -2.37
C ALA A 96 -8.47 -5.50 -1.65
N GLN A 97 -8.39 -4.26 -1.15
CA GLN A 97 -7.26 -3.75 -0.39
C GLN A 97 -7.38 -4.00 1.12
N LEU A 98 -8.52 -4.49 1.60
CA LEU A 98 -8.64 -4.89 3.00
C LEU A 98 -7.80 -6.14 3.26
N PRO A 99 -6.97 -6.15 4.30
CA PRO A 99 -6.28 -7.38 4.69
C PRO A 99 -7.29 -8.44 5.13
N PRO A 100 -6.98 -9.73 4.97
CA PRO A 100 -7.80 -10.80 5.52
C PRO A 100 -8.15 -10.57 7.00
N PRO A 101 -9.34 -11.00 7.47
CA PRO A 101 -9.78 -10.74 8.85
C PRO A 101 -8.84 -11.27 9.93
N ASP A 102 -8.17 -12.37 9.64
CA ASP A 102 -7.20 -13.06 10.52
C ASP A 102 -5.76 -12.56 10.36
N PHE A 103 -5.54 -11.60 9.48
CA PHE A 103 -4.21 -11.05 9.24
C PHE A 103 -3.72 -10.23 10.45
N THR A 104 -2.62 -10.66 11.03
CA THR A 104 -1.99 -9.98 12.18
C THR A 104 -0.55 -9.59 11.87
N THR A 105 0.00 -8.64 12.64
CA THR A 105 1.42 -8.30 12.56
C THR A 105 2.31 -9.51 12.83
N ALA A 106 1.92 -10.38 13.77
CA ALA A 106 2.65 -11.61 14.08
C ALA A 106 2.68 -12.55 12.86
N TYR A 107 1.54 -12.73 12.19
CA TYR A 107 1.46 -13.49 10.94
C TYR A 107 2.37 -12.91 9.86
N ALA A 108 2.32 -11.61 9.64
CA ALA A 108 3.16 -10.93 8.64
C ALA A 108 4.66 -11.10 8.91
N CYS A 109 5.08 -11.06 10.18
CA CYS A 109 6.47 -11.22 10.57
C CYS A 109 6.96 -12.67 10.47
N ALA A 110 6.08 -13.64 10.66
CA ALA A 110 6.41 -15.07 10.61
C ALA A 110 6.51 -15.64 9.17
N ASN A 111 5.87 -14.98 8.20
CA ASN A 111 5.75 -15.44 6.82
C ASN A 111 6.48 -14.51 5.82
N LYS A 112 7.62 -13.96 6.25
CA LYS A 112 8.54 -13.21 5.38
C LYS A 112 9.54 -14.12 4.69
#